data_2c04a7a8ce604818894a40b0921c89d7
#
_entry.id   2c04a7a8ce604818894a40b0921c89d7
#
_cell.length_a   1.000
_cell.length_b   1.000
_cell.length_c   1.000
_cell.angle_alpha   90.00
_cell.angle_beta   90.00
_cell.angle_gamma   90.00
#
_symmetry.space_group_name_H-M   'P 1'
#
loop_
_entity.id
_entity.type
_entity.pdbx_description
1 polymer ?
#
loop_
_entity_poly.entity_id
_entity_poly.type
_entity_poly.pdbx_seq_one_letter_code
_entity_poly.pdbx_strand_id
1 'polypeptide(L)'
;MKVVDRAGCRRAAEWGKQKYAGSLAEGLWRRLNAMDFINRGILFAATLLLCFFPFLIIVSALAGRPVVNTLARRTGLNSRAAAEVGHLFASSAATTSAVVGTASMVFFVLGGIAAATALQDIYERAFHLPHRGVKDIVYLLAWLAVLIGTSLLTGWAAPVLRRVGGPVLVGVAGLVGATGFWWLTMRILLAGRISWRKLFPAACATGVLYVGMELFFWLFFSGLVISDARKFGPIGIIFALLSYLIAIGVVVILGAAVGLAWQDRAGRGVTRYG
;
A
#
# COMPACT_ATOMS: atom_id res chain seq x y z
N MET A 1 -40.18 -19.47 24.06
CA MET A 1 -39.62 -19.47 22.69
C MET A 1 -40.08 -18.18 22.01
N LYS A 2 -39.22 -17.12 21.97
CA LYS A 2 -39.58 -15.81 21.41
C LYS A 2 -39.64 -15.93 19.91
N VAL A 3 -40.82 -15.77 19.33
CA VAL A 3 -41.00 -15.64 17.87
C VAL A 3 -40.28 -14.37 17.45
N VAL A 4 -39.15 -14.53 16.73
CA VAL A 4 -38.41 -13.41 16.15
C VAL A 4 -39.34 -12.77 15.14
N ASP A 5 -39.73 -11.51 15.35
CA ASP A 5 -40.56 -10.72 14.46
C ASP A 5 -39.87 -10.53 13.12
N ARG A 6 -40.13 -11.48 12.21
CA ARG A 6 -39.59 -11.47 10.83
C ARG A 6 -40.02 -10.23 10.02
N ALA A 7 -41.14 -9.61 10.40
CA ALA A 7 -41.64 -8.40 9.72
C ALA A 7 -40.88 -7.16 10.17
N GLY A 8 -40.43 -7.08 11.44
CA GLY A 8 -39.57 -6.03 11.94
C GLY A 8 -38.16 -6.08 11.32
N CYS A 9 -37.56 -7.28 11.21
CA CYS A 9 -36.28 -7.47 10.55
C CYS A 9 -36.32 -7.13 9.06
N ARG A 10 -37.41 -7.46 8.34
CA ARG A 10 -37.56 -7.09 6.93
C ARG A 10 -37.66 -5.59 6.75
N ARG A 11 -38.48 -4.89 7.56
CA ARG A 11 -38.62 -3.42 7.52
C ARG A 11 -37.31 -2.71 7.85
N ALA A 12 -36.56 -3.18 8.84
CA ALA A 12 -35.25 -2.64 9.16
C ALA A 12 -34.24 -2.85 8.02
N ALA A 13 -34.27 -4.02 7.37
CA ALA A 13 -33.43 -4.31 6.21
C ALA A 13 -33.81 -3.48 4.96
N GLU A 14 -35.09 -3.24 4.73
CA GLU A 14 -35.59 -2.38 3.64
C GLU A 14 -35.26 -0.91 3.89
N TRP A 15 -35.43 -0.44 5.13
CA TRP A 15 -35.04 0.91 5.51
C TRP A 15 -33.53 1.13 5.40
N GLY A 16 -32.71 0.13 5.81
CA GLY A 16 -31.28 0.12 5.59
C GLY A 16 -30.90 0.17 4.12
N LYS A 17 -31.56 -0.63 3.27
CA LYS A 17 -31.34 -0.64 1.82
C LYS A 17 -31.73 0.69 1.18
N GLN A 18 -32.85 1.29 1.58
CA GLN A 18 -33.32 2.57 1.07
C GLN A 18 -32.43 3.75 1.45
N LYS A 19 -31.86 3.72 2.67
CA LYS A 19 -30.90 4.72 3.14
C LYS A 19 -29.50 4.52 2.53
N TYR A 20 -29.17 3.28 2.18
CA TYR A 20 -27.94 2.91 1.48
C TYR A 20 -28.03 3.22 -0.03
N ALA A 21 -29.22 3.02 -0.63
CA ALA A 21 -29.48 3.35 -2.02
C ALA A 21 -29.33 4.86 -2.27
N GLY A 22 -28.39 5.24 -3.12
CA GLY A 22 -28.00 6.63 -3.37
C GLY A 22 -26.97 7.22 -2.41
N SER A 23 -26.52 6.45 -1.40
CA SER A 23 -25.45 6.89 -0.50
C SER A 23 -24.09 6.90 -1.19
N LEU A 24 -23.14 7.64 -0.59
CA LEU A 24 -21.73 7.62 -1.04
C LEU A 24 -21.10 6.23 -1.00
N ALA A 25 -21.51 5.44 -0.01
CA ALA A 25 -21.00 4.09 0.19
C ALA A 25 -21.43 3.17 -0.98
N GLU A 26 -22.67 3.29 -1.46
CA GLU A 26 -23.14 2.53 -2.62
C GLU A 26 -22.41 2.92 -3.91
N GLY A 27 -22.23 4.24 -4.11
CA GLY A 27 -21.49 4.73 -5.29
C GLY A 27 -20.02 4.26 -5.27
N LEU A 28 -19.39 4.30 -4.10
CA LEU A 28 -18.02 3.79 -3.89
C LEU A 28 -17.96 2.27 -4.09
N TRP A 29 -18.89 1.51 -3.50
CA TRP A 29 -18.96 0.07 -3.63
C TRP A 29 -19.14 -0.40 -5.07
N ARG A 30 -20.04 0.24 -5.82
CA ARG A 30 -20.21 -0.05 -7.26
C ARG A 30 -18.94 0.19 -8.07
N ARG A 31 -18.20 1.27 -7.78
CA ARG A 31 -16.93 1.58 -8.44
C ARG A 31 -15.85 0.57 -8.09
N LEU A 32 -15.74 0.19 -6.82
CA LEU A 32 -14.80 -0.83 -6.37
C LEU A 32 -15.08 -2.17 -7.04
N ASN A 33 -16.34 -2.57 -7.08
CA ASN A 33 -16.74 -3.84 -7.69
C ASN A 33 -16.53 -3.84 -9.22
N ALA A 34 -16.77 -2.71 -9.90
CA ALA A 34 -16.48 -2.55 -11.31
C ALA A 34 -14.98 -2.62 -11.64
N MET A 35 -14.11 -2.30 -10.69
CA MET A 35 -12.65 -2.42 -10.82
C MET A 35 -12.10 -3.80 -10.45
N ASP A 36 -12.95 -4.76 -10.06
CA ASP A 36 -12.53 -6.09 -9.57
C ASP A 36 -11.45 -5.98 -8.47
N PHE A 37 -11.71 -5.12 -7.47
CA PHE A 37 -10.72 -4.63 -6.52
C PHE A 37 -10.06 -5.73 -5.69
N ILE A 38 -10.80 -6.80 -5.34
CA ILE A 38 -10.27 -7.91 -4.54
C ILE A 38 -9.19 -8.65 -5.31
N ASN A 39 -9.51 -9.09 -6.54
CA ASN A 39 -8.60 -9.87 -7.36
C ASN A 39 -7.33 -9.06 -7.70
N ARG A 40 -7.48 -7.79 -8.03
CA ARG A 40 -6.34 -6.90 -8.32
C ARG A 40 -5.51 -6.56 -7.11
N GLY A 41 -6.15 -6.38 -5.95
CA GLY A 41 -5.46 -6.21 -4.68
C GLY A 41 -4.60 -7.43 -4.34
N ILE A 42 -5.12 -8.63 -4.53
CA ILE A 42 -4.38 -9.89 -4.31
C ILE A 42 -3.24 -10.03 -5.33
N LEU A 43 -3.49 -9.77 -6.62
CA LEU A 43 -2.45 -9.82 -7.66
C LEU A 43 -1.31 -8.83 -7.35
N PHE A 44 -1.64 -7.61 -6.98
CA PHE A 44 -0.66 -6.60 -6.59
C PHE A 44 0.12 -7.03 -5.34
N ALA A 45 -0.55 -7.57 -4.32
CA ALA A 45 0.10 -8.08 -3.13
C ALA A 45 1.05 -9.26 -3.43
N ALA A 46 0.65 -10.17 -4.32
CA ALA A 46 1.50 -11.29 -4.73
C ALA A 46 2.76 -10.82 -5.47
N THR A 47 2.63 -9.83 -6.36
CA THR A 47 3.78 -9.25 -7.05
C THR A 47 4.70 -8.47 -6.10
N LEU A 48 4.13 -7.74 -5.13
CA LEU A 48 4.91 -7.10 -4.08
C LEU A 48 5.66 -8.12 -3.22
N LEU A 49 5.03 -9.24 -2.87
CA LEU A 49 5.67 -10.30 -2.09
C LEU A 49 6.88 -10.87 -2.83
N LEU A 50 6.76 -11.07 -4.14
CA LEU A 50 7.85 -11.57 -4.97
C LEU A 50 9.07 -10.64 -4.96
N CYS A 51 8.87 -9.33 -4.97
CA CYS A 51 9.96 -8.36 -4.96
C CYS A 51 10.38 -7.94 -3.53
N PHE A 52 9.62 -8.28 -2.51
CA PHE A 52 9.84 -7.82 -1.14
C PHE A 52 11.19 -8.27 -0.57
N PHE A 53 11.52 -9.54 -0.74
CA PHE A 53 12.77 -10.10 -0.23
C PHE A 53 14.01 -9.51 -0.94
N PRO A 54 14.09 -9.51 -2.28
CA PRO A 54 15.16 -8.82 -2.99
C PRO A 54 15.26 -7.33 -2.65
N PHE A 55 14.13 -6.64 -2.47
CA PHE A 55 14.09 -5.25 -2.04
C PHE A 55 14.79 -5.04 -0.69
N LEU A 56 14.49 -5.88 0.30
CA LEU A 56 15.13 -5.80 1.61
C LEU A 56 16.65 -6.04 1.54
N ILE A 57 17.09 -6.97 0.70
CA ILE A 57 18.54 -7.23 0.49
C ILE A 57 19.21 -5.98 -0.08
N ILE A 58 18.64 -5.36 -1.10
CA ILE A 58 19.19 -4.15 -1.73
C ILE A 58 19.20 -2.97 -0.75
N VAL A 59 18.08 -2.73 -0.06
CA VAL A 59 17.99 -1.64 0.92
C VAL A 59 18.97 -1.85 2.07
N SER A 60 19.15 -3.07 2.54
CA SER A 60 20.11 -3.37 3.61
C SER A 60 21.56 -3.17 3.16
N ALA A 61 21.86 -3.49 1.91
CA ALA A 61 23.19 -3.27 1.32
C ALA A 61 23.53 -1.79 1.14
N LEU A 62 22.53 -0.98 0.68
CA LEU A 62 22.74 0.44 0.40
C LEU A 62 22.73 1.32 1.67
N ALA A 63 21.90 1.01 2.62
CA ALA A 63 21.60 1.89 3.76
C ALA A 63 22.03 1.34 5.12
N GLY A 64 22.43 0.09 5.16
CA GLY A 64 22.86 -0.58 6.38
C GLY A 64 21.73 -0.87 7.38
N ARG A 65 22.10 -1.45 8.53
CA ARG A 65 21.16 -1.88 9.59
C ARG A 65 20.20 -0.81 10.13
N PRO A 66 20.57 0.51 10.23
CA PRO A 66 19.66 1.50 10.79
C PRO A 66 18.37 1.70 9.97
N VAL A 67 18.45 1.63 8.65
CA VAL A 67 17.27 1.82 7.77
C VAL A 67 16.37 0.61 7.82
N VAL A 68 16.92 -0.60 7.81
CA VAL A 68 16.13 -1.84 7.95
C VAL A 68 15.37 -1.85 9.27
N ASN A 69 16.03 -1.47 10.39
CA ASN A 69 15.39 -1.36 11.69
C ASN A 69 14.27 -0.31 11.71
N THR A 70 14.43 0.80 11.00
CA THR A 70 13.40 1.84 10.90
C THR A 70 12.21 1.34 10.10
N LEU A 71 12.44 0.64 9.00
CA LEU A 71 11.38 0.01 8.20
C LEU A 71 10.63 -1.05 8.99
N ALA A 72 11.34 -1.94 9.69
CA ALA A 72 10.74 -2.96 10.55
C ALA A 72 9.86 -2.34 11.65
N ARG A 73 10.32 -1.27 12.29
CA ARG A 73 9.54 -0.54 13.30
C ARG A 73 8.29 0.15 12.71
N ARG A 74 8.36 0.62 11.47
CA ARG A 74 7.20 1.23 10.79
C ARG A 74 6.12 0.21 10.48
N THR A 75 6.50 -1.00 10.06
CA THR A 75 5.56 -2.10 9.84
C THR A 75 4.99 -2.69 11.14
N GLY A 76 5.34 -2.13 12.30
CA GLY A 76 4.85 -2.60 13.61
C GLY A 76 5.59 -3.82 14.14
N LEU A 77 6.73 -4.21 13.54
CA LEU A 77 7.54 -5.31 14.04
C LEU A 77 8.30 -4.88 15.31
N ASN A 78 8.03 -5.55 16.42
CA ASN A 78 8.87 -5.46 17.60
C ASN A 78 10.19 -6.24 17.41
N SER A 79 11.13 -6.12 18.35
CA SER A 79 12.44 -6.76 18.24
C SER A 79 12.37 -8.29 18.06
N ARG A 80 11.36 -8.94 18.65
CA ARG A 80 11.16 -10.38 18.53
C ARG A 80 10.61 -10.77 17.17
N ALA A 81 9.57 -10.08 16.68
CA ALA A 81 9.02 -10.30 15.34
C ALA A 81 10.04 -9.94 14.25
N ALA A 82 10.83 -8.88 14.45
CA ALA A 82 11.93 -8.52 13.55
C ALA A 82 13.04 -9.58 13.54
N ALA A 83 13.33 -10.23 14.67
CA ALA A 83 14.28 -11.32 14.74
C ALA A 83 13.76 -12.56 13.98
N GLU A 84 12.48 -12.94 14.15
CA GLU A 84 11.89 -14.06 13.41
C GLU A 84 11.93 -13.83 11.89
N VAL A 85 11.57 -12.62 11.45
CA VAL A 85 11.72 -12.24 10.04
C VAL A 85 13.19 -12.25 9.63
N GLY A 86 14.10 -11.71 10.49
CA GLY A 86 15.55 -11.66 10.26
C GLY A 86 16.19 -13.04 10.10
N HIS A 87 15.72 -14.05 10.83
CA HIS A 87 16.21 -15.43 10.71
C HIS A 87 15.94 -16.03 9.33
N LEU A 88 14.82 -15.68 8.69
CA LEU A 88 14.53 -16.09 7.31
C LEU A 88 15.55 -15.52 6.31
N PHE A 89 16.14 -14.36 6.64
CA PHE A 89 17.11 -13.67 5.79
C PHE A 89 18.56 -13.99 6.14
N ALA A 90 18.85 -14.31 7.40
CA ALA A 90 20.22 -14.59 7.84
C ALA A 90 20.84 -15.80 7.13
N SER A 91 20.03 -16.81 6.83
CA SER A 91 20.46 -17.97 6.04
C SER A 91 20.81 -17.59 4.60
N SER A 92 20.15 -16.55 4.05
CA SER A 92 20.41 -16.04 2.70
C SER A 92 21.57 -15.02 2.65
N ALA A 93 21.80 -14.29 3.74
CA ALA A 93 22.87 -13.28 3.83
C ALA A 93 24.25 -13.88 4.12
N ALA A 94 24.30 -15.06 4.73
CA ALA A 94 25.57 -15.76 5.03
C ALA A 94 26.29 -16.26 3.75
N THR A 95 25.59 -16.36 2.61
CA THR A 95 26.14 -16.70 1.30
C THR A 95 26.26 -15.47 0.41
N THR A 96 26.87 -14.40 0.89
CA THR A 96 27.13 -13.17 0.11
C THR A 96 28.20 -13.41 -0.96
N SER A 97 27.91 -14.31 -1.90
CA SER A 97 28.64 -14.38 -3.18
C SER A 97 28.08 -13.32 -4.13
N ALA A 98 28.91 -12.79 -5.01
CA ALA A 98 28.47 -11.87 -6.07
C ALA A 98 27.25 -12.41 -6.85
N VAL A 99 27.12 -13.73 -6.96
CA VAL A 99 26.00 -14.44 -7.59
C VAL A 99 24.66 -14.18 -6.87
N VAL A 100 24.63 -14.22 -5.53
CA VAL A 100 23.40 -13.96 -4.76
C VAL A 100 22.97 -12.49 -4.88
N GLY A 101 23.94 -11.56 -4.88
CA GLY A 101 23.67 -10.14 -5.11
C GLY A 101 23.10 -9.86 -6.49
N THR A 102 23.67 -10.46 -7.53
CA THR A 102 23.20 -10.32 -8.92
C THR A 102 21.81 -10.94 -9.11
N ALA A 103 21.59 -12.16 -8.61
CA ALA A 103 20.30 -12.81 -8.66
C ALA A 103 19.22 -11.99 -7.95
N SER A 104 19.50 -11.48 -6.75
CA SER A 104 18.58 -10.61 -6.00
C SER A 104 18.25 -9.34 -6.78
N MET A 105 19.21 -8.74 -7.48
CA MET A 105 18.97 -7.56 -8.32
C MET A 105 18.04 -7.88 -9.49
N VAL A 106 18.25 -9.01 -10.17
CA VAL A 106 17.39 -9.46 -11.27
C VAL A 106 15.96 -9.71 -10.77
N PHE A 107 15.80 -10.47 -9.67
CA PHE A 107 14.48 -10.73 -9.09
C PHE A 107 13.79 -9.46 -8.60
N PHE A 108 14.54 -8.51 -8.03
CA PHE A 108 13.99 -7.21 -7.62
C PHE A 108 13.48 -6.41 -8.81
N VAL A 109 14.26 -6.32 -9.89
CA VAL A 109 13.85 -5.57 -11.08
C VAL A 109 12.65 -6.23 -11.75
N LEU A 110 12.67 -7.54 -11.95
CA LEU A 110 11.55 -8.28 -12.58
C LEU A 110 10.27 -8.22 -11.71
N GLY A 111 10.38 -8.53 -10.43
CA GLY A 111 9.25 -8.47 -9.49
C GLY A 111 8.75 -7.04 -9.31
N GLY A 112 9.66 -6.06 -9.27
CA GLY A 112 9.32 -4.65 -9.17
C GLY A 112 8.61 -4.12 -10.41
N ILE A 113 9.02 -4.52 -11.62
CA ILE A 113 8.32 -4.21 -12.87
C ILE A 113 6.92 -4.83 -12.84
N ALA A 114 6.78 -6.08 -12.40
CA ALA A 114 5.48 -6.74 -12.28
C ALA A 114 4.56 -6.01 -11.28
N ALA A 115 5.08 -5.62 -10.12
CA ALA A 115 4.34 -4.86 -9.12
C ALA A 115 3.95 -3.46 -9.62
N ALA A 116 4.87 -2.76 -10.29
CA ALA A 116 4.61 -1.46 -10.89
C ALA A 116 3.54 -1.54 -11.98
N THR A 117 3.58 -2.58 -12.82
CA THR A 117 2.58 -2.82 -13.87
C THR A 117 1.21 -3.13 -13.27
N ALA A 118 1.14 -3.95 -12.21
CA ALA A 118 -0.11 -4.21 -11.50
C ALA A 118 -0.70 -2.94 -10.88
N LEU A 119 0.14 -2.10 -10.29
CA LEU A 119 -0.27 -0.81 -9.72
C LEU A 119 -0.71 0.18 -10.81
N GLN A 120 0.01 0.23 -11.95
CA GLN A 120 -0.36 1.01 -13.11
C GLN A 120 -1.73 0.62 -13.66
N ASP A 121 -2.02 -0.69 -13.80
CA ASP A 121 -3.32 -1.19 -14.26
C ASP A 121 -4.46 -0.77 -13.31
N ILE A 122 -4.25 -0.79 -12.00
CA ILE A 122 -5.21 -0.28 -11.02
C ILE A 122 -5.52 1.20 -11.28
N TYR A 123 -4.51 2.05 -11.45
CA TYR A 123 -4.72 3.47 -11.70
C TYR A 123 -5.30 3.76 -13.08
N GLU A 124 -4.83 3.09 -14.14
CA GLU A 124 -5.36 3.27 -15.50
C GLU A 124 -6.85 2.99 -15.56
N ARG A 125 -7.31 1.92 -14.90
CA ARG A 125 -8.75 1.61 -14.80
C ARG A 125 -9.49 2.61 -13.93
N ALA A 126 -8.94 2.99 -12.78
CA ALA A 126 -9.56 3.97 -11.92
C ALA A 126 -9.80 5.29 -12.67
N PHE A 127 -8.84 5.74 -13.47
CA PHE A 127 -8.93 6.98 -14.23
C PHE A 127 -9.47 6.81 -15.67
N HIS A 128 -10.01 5.63 -15.99
CA HIS A 128 -10.58 5.29 -17.32
C HIS A 128 -9.60 5.54 -18.49
N LEU A 129 -8.31 5.23 -18.26
CA LEU A 129 -7.27 5.38 -19.28
C LEU A 129 -7.04 4.07 -20.04
N PRO A 130 -6.62 4.14 -21.33
CA PRO A 130 -6.24 2.94 -22.07
C PRO A 130 -5.01 2.28 -21.46
N HIS A 131 -5.05 0.94 -21.38
CA HIS A 131 -3.97 0.13 -20.82
C HIS A 131 -2.71 0.20 -21.69
N ARG A 132 -1.55 0.47 -21.09
CA ARG A 132 -0.25 0.56 -21.77
C ARG A 132 0.67 -0.63 -21.49
N GLY A 133 0.52 -1.26 -20.36
CA GLY A 133 1.36 -2.39 -19.95
C GLY A 133 2.84 -2.03 -19.84
N VAL A 134 3.72 -2.96 -20.22
CA VAL A 134 5.17 -2.86 -20.07
C VAL A 134 5.84 -1.90 -21.07
N LYS A 135 5.09 -1.29 -21.98
CA LYS A 135 5.66 -0.37 -22.99
C LYS A 135 6.36 0.86 -22.38
N ASP A 136 5.98 1.21 -21.16
CA ASP A 136 6.51 2.35 -20.42
C ASP A 136 7.57 1.95 -19.37
N ILE A 137 8.46 1.00 -19.70
CA ILE A 137 9.48 0.46 -18.77
C ILE A 137 10.29 1.53 -18.05
N VAL A 138 10.54 2.66 -18.70
CA VAL A 138 11.28 3.79 -18.11
C VAL A 138 10.51 4.35 -16.89
N TYR A 139 9.19 4.50 -16.98
CA TYR A 139 8.37 4.96 -15.86
C TYR A 139 8.27 3.91 -14.74
N LEU A 140 8.25 2.61 -15.11
CA LEU A 140 8.26 1.53 -14.13
C LEU A 140 9.59 1.51 -13.35
N LEU A 141 10.71 1.66 -14.05
CA LEU A 141 12.04 1.77 -13.42
C LEU A 141 12.19 3.05 -12.60
N ALA A 142 11.67 4.17 -13.09
CA ALA A 142 11.64 5.42 -12.32
C ALA A 142 10.82 5.27 -11.02
N TRP A 143 9.71 4.56 -11.05
CA TRP A 143 8.93 4.26 -9.84
C TRP A 143 9.72 3.41 -8.85
N LEU A 144 10.47 2.38 -9.31
CA LEU A 144 11.35 1.59 -8.46
C LEU A 144 12.43 2.45 -7.79
N ALA A 145 13.03 3.37 -8.54
CA ALA A 145 14.01 4.30 -8.00
C ALA A 145 13.40 5.22 -6.92
N VAL A 146 12.17 5.71 -7.15
CA VAL A 146 11.43 6.50 -6.15
C VAL A 146 11.09 5.66 -4.92
N LEU A 147 10.69 4.40 -5.08
CA LEU A 147 10.42 3.49 -3.97
C LEU A 147 11.67 3.28 -3.09
N ILE A 148 12.82 3.02 -3.69
CA ILE A 148 14.10 2.91 -2.97
C ILE A 148 14.45 4.26 -2.32
N GLY A 149 14.43 5.34 -3.08
CA GLY A 149 14.81 6.68 -2.60
C GLY A 149 13.97 7.15 -1.42
N THR A 150 12.66 6.96 -1.47
CA THR A 150 11.76 7.31 -0.36
C THR A 150 11.98 6.40 0.86
N SER A 151 12.28 5.12 0.65
CA SER A 151 12.60 4.19 1.74
C SER A 151 13.90 4.60 2.45
N LEU A 152 14.92 4.95 1.70
CA LEU A 152 16.19 5.46 2.24
C LEU A 152 15.98 6.78 2.98
N LEU A 153 15.32 7.74 2.34
CA LEU A 153 15.04 9.07 2.91
C LEU A 153 14.27 8.96 4.24
N THR A 154 13.23 8.14 4.27
CA THR A 154 12.45 7.95 5.50
C THR A 154 13.23 7.24 6.59
N GLY A 155 14.09 6.28 6.22
CA GLY A 155 15.00 5.61 7.15
C GLY A 155 15.98 6.57 7.82
N TRP A 156 16.51 7.51 7.05
CA TRP A 156 17.45 8.53 7.53
C TRP A 156 16.74 9.67 8.28
N ALA A 157 15.63 10.16 7.76
CA ALA A 157 14.93 11.32 8.33
C ALA A 157 14.22 10.99 9.65
N ALA A 158 13.66 9.79 9.81
CA ALA A 158 12.86 9.46 10.99
C ALA A 158 13.60 9.59 12.32
N PRO A 159 14.87 9.12 12.48
CA PRO A 159 15.62 9.31 13.73
C PRO A 159 15.89 10.79 14.04
N VAL A 160 16.19 11.60 13.01
CA VAL A 160 16.45 13.03 13.14
C VAL A 160 15.17 13.76 13.57
N LEU A 161 14.05 13.53 12.88
CA LEU A 161 12.78 14.15 13.22
C LEU A 161 12.32 13.82 14.64
N ARG A 162 12.56 12.59 15.10
CA ARG A 162 12.24 12.19 16.50
C ARG A 162 13.01 12.97 17.53
N ARG A 163 14.28 13.31 17.25
CA ARG A 163 15.14 14.09 18.15
C ARG A 163 14.72 15.54 18.22
N VAL A 164 14.27 16.13 17.10
CA VAL A 164 13.96 17.56 16.99
C VAL A 164 12.54 17.88 17.45
N GLY A 165 11.54 17.10 17.05
CA GLY A 165 10.14 17.45 17.24
C GLY A 165 9.27 16.32 17.80
N GLY A 166 9.88 15.26 18.32
CA GLY A 166 9.17 14.16 18.95
C GLY A 166 8.22 13.37 18.03
N PRO A 167 7.27 12.62 18.60
CA PRO A 167 6.40 11.73 17.84
C PRO A 167 5.41 12.46 16.93
N VAL A 168 4.99 13.68 17.31
CA VAL A 168 4.03 14.47 16.52
C VAL A 168 4.64 14.90 15.19
N LEU A 169 5.88 15.43 15.22
CA LEU A 169 6.57 15.85 13.99
C LEU A 169 6.78 14.64 13.04
N VAL A 170 7.13 13.48 13.59
CA VAL A 170 7.27 12.24 12.81
C VAL A 170 5.94 11.82 12.18
N GLY A 171 4.83 11.95 12.90
CA GLY A 171 3.49 11.63 12.39
C GLY A 171 3.07 12.55 11.24
N VAL A 172 3.23 13.88 11.41
CA VAL A 172 2.93 14.87 10.36
C VAL A 172 3.83 14.67 9.15
N ALA A 173 5.13 14.54 9.35
CA ALA A 173 6.08 14.29 8.26
C ALA A 173 5.79 12.96 7.55
N GLY A 174 5.36 11.93 8.29
CA GLY A 174 4.91 10.66 7.75
C GLY A 174 3.70 10.81 6.83
N LEU A 175 2.68 11.57 7.26
CA LEU A 175 1.49 11.83 6.44
C LEU A 175 1.82 12.64 5.19
N VAL A 176 2.60 13.69 5.32
CA VAL A 176 3.04 14.50 4.17
C VAL A 176 3.89 13.66 3.21
N GLY A 177 4.84 12.90 3.75
CA GLY A 177 5.69 12.01 2.97
C GLY A 177 4.92 10.92 2.25
N ALA A 178 3.95 10.28 2.93
CA ALA A 178 3.07 9.27 2.32
C ALA A 178 2.22 9.89 1.21
N THR A 179 1.61 11.04 1.45
CA THR A 179 0.81 11.75 0.43
C THR A 179 1.67 12.13 -0.77
N GLY A 180 2.87 12.67 -0.55
CA GLY A 180 3.82 13.01 -1.61
C GLY A 180 4.30 11.80 -2.39
N PHE A 181 4.59 10.69 -1.72
CA PHE A 181 4.96 9.43 -2.35
C PHE A 181 3.85 8.90 -3.27
N TRP A 182 2.60 8.82 -2.78
CA TRP A 182 1.48 8.36 -3.59
C TRP A 182 1.13 9.30 -4.73
N TRP A 183 1.28 10.61 -4.52
CA TRP A 183 1.11 11.60 -5.58
C TRP A 183 2.13 11.44 -6.70
N LEU A 184 3.40 11.28 -6.35
CA LEU A 184 4.48 11.04 -7.31
C LEU A 184 4.32 9.68 -8.00
N THR A 185 3.95 8.64 -7.26
CA THR A 185 3.64 7.30 -7.78
C THR A 185 2.57 7.37 -8.87
N MET A 186 1.41 7.98 -8.60
CA MET A 186 0.34 8.16 -9.59
C MET A 186 0.85 8.92 -10.82
N ARG A 187 1.62 9.98 -10.61
CA ARG A 187 2.16 10.80 -11.71
C ARG A 187 3.10 10.03 -12.62
N ILE A 188 4.00 9.26 -12.05
CA ILE A 188 4.98 8.45 -12.79
C ILE A 188 4.27 7.33 -13.53
N LEU A 189 3.48 6.50 -12.83
CA LEU A 189 2.84 5.33 -13.44
C LEU A 189 1.80 5.69 -14.49
N LEU A 190 1.15 6.84 -14.38
CA LEU A 190 0.27 7.36 -15.42
C LEU A 190 1.01 8.14 -16.51
N ALA A 191 2.35 8.12 -16.53
CA ALA A 191 3.21 8.75 -17.54
C ALA A 191 2.82 10.22 -17.82
N GLY A 192 2.40 10.95 -16.80
CA GLY A 192 2.02 12.34 -16.94
C GLY A 192 0.71 12.64 -17.67
N ARG A 193 -0.07 11.62 -18.03
CA ARG A 193 -1.35 11.78 -18.78
C ARG A 193 -2.43 12.57 -18.03
N ILE A 194 -2.33 12.64 -16.70
CA ILE A 194 -3.26 13.38 -15.83
C ILE A 194 -2.51 14.53 -15.16
N SER A 195 -3.16 15.69 -15.05
CA SER A 195 -2.56 16.86 -14.40
C SER A 195 -2.36 16.62 -12.89
N TRP A 196 -1.30 17.19 -12.31
CA TRP A 196 -0.96 17.10 -10.89
C TRP A 196 -2.13 17.45 -9.96
N ARG A 197 -2.89 18.50 -10.30
CA ARG A 197 -4.03 18.95 -9.50
C ARG A 197 -5.16 17.94 -9.43
N LYS A 198 -5.39 17.19 -10.50
CA LYS A 198 -6.43 16.14 -10.52
C LYS A 198 -6.01 14.87 -9.75
N LEU A 199 -4.72 14.60 -9.60
CA LEU A 199 -4.21 13.46 -8.82
C LEU A 199 -4.17 13.74 -7.32
N PHE A 200 -4.11 15.01 -6.92
CA PHE A 200 -3.92 15.41 -5.53
C PHE A 200 -4.98 14.85 -4.56
N PRO A 201 -6.31 14.93 -4.83
CA PRO A 201 -7.32 14.38 -3.92
C PRO A 201 -7.18 12.86 -3.72
N ALA A 202 -6.85 12.13 -4.79
CA ALA A 202 -6.61 10.69 -4.71
C ALA A 202 -5.34 10.38 -3.89
N ALA A 203 -4.29 11.15 -4.07
CA ALA A 203 -3.05 11.01 -3.30
C ALA A 203 -3.25 11.31 -1.80
N CYS A 204 -4.01 12.35 -1.47
CA CYS A 204 -4.38 12.66 -0.09
C CYS A 204 -5.20 11.53 0.55
N ALA A 205 -6.23 11.03 -0.17
CA ALA A 205 -7.04 9.92 0.32
C ALA A 205 -6.20 8.66 0.56
N THR A 206 -5.34 8.31 -0.41
CA THR A 206 -4.43 7.16 -0.27
C THR A 206 -3.43 7.37 0.87
N GLY A 207 -2.85 8.57 1.00
CA GLY A 207 -1.91 8.89 2.07
C GLY A 207 -2.51 8.77 3.47
N VAL A 208 -3.73 9.29 3.67
CA VAL A 208 -4.46 9.18 4.94
C VAL A 208 -4.80 7.73 5.26
N LEU A 209 -5.33 6.98 4.29
CA LEU A 209 -5.67 5.56 4.46
C LEU A 209 -4.40 4.73 4.73
N TYR A 210 -3.30 5.04 4.06
CA TYR A 210 -2.02 4.36 4.26
C TYR A 210 -1.47 4.58 5.67
N VAL A 211 -1.47 5.82 6.16
CA VAL A 211 -1.03 6.12 7.53
C VAL A 211 -1.96 5.46 8.56
N GLY A 212 -3.27 5.47 8.32
CA GLY A 212 -4.24 4.76 9.16
C GLY A 212 -3.97 3.25 9.19
N MET A 213 -3.67 2.65 8.04
CA MET A 213 -3.27 1.25 7.94
C MET A 213 -1.94 0.99 8.69
N GLU A 214 -0.92 1.83 8.51
CA GLU A 214 0.36 1.70 9.25
C GLU A 214 0.13 1.73 10.76
N LEU A 215 -0.74 2.64 11.25
CA LEU A 215 -1.09 2.73 12.68
C LEU A 215 -1.81 1.47 13.16
N PHE A 216 -2.74 0.94 12.38
CA PHE A 216 -3.43 -0.32 12.69
C PHE A 216 -2.44 -1.48 12.77
N PHE A 217 -1.57 -1.64 11.77
CA PHE A 217 -0.56 -2.70 11.77
C PHE A 217 0.48 -2.50 12.88
N TRP A 218 0.83 -1.28 13.22
CA TRP A 218 1.72 -0.99 14.34
C TRP A 218 1.18 -1.55 15.67
N LEU A 219 -0.13 -1.53 15.85
CA LEU A 219 -0.77 -2.06 17.06
C LEU A 219 -0.86 -3.59 17.05
N PHE A 220 -1.14 -4.21 15.90
CA PHE A 220 -1.53 -5.62 15.83
C PHE A 220 -0.51 -6.53 15.14
N PHE A 221 0.35 -6.00 14.28
CA PHE A 221 1.19 -6.82 13.38
C PHE A 221 2.23 -7.66 14.12
N SER A 222 2.85 -7.14 15.15
CA SER A 222 3.81 -7.92 15.95
C SER A 222 3.16 -9.14 16.60
N GLY A 223 1.94 -8.99 17.11
CA GLY A 223 1.16 -10.10 17.67
C GLY A 223 0.81 -11.14 16.63
N LEU A 224 0.40 -10.66 15.43
CA LEU A 224 0.07 -11.53 14.30
C LEU A 224 1.30 -12.34 13.85
N VAL A 225 2.44 -11.69 13.59
CA VAL A 225 3.68 -12.35 13.16
C VAL A 225 4.14 -13.39 14.18
N ILE A 226 4.14 -13.05 15.49
CA ILE A 226 4.56 -13.99 16.54
C ILE A 226 3.58 -15.15 16.68
N SER A 227 2.27 -14.89 16.61
CA SER A 227 1.24 -15.93 16.67
C SER A 227 1.35 -16.91 15.51
N ASP A 228 1.49 -16.38 14.30
CA ASP A 228 1.55 -17.19 13.08
C ASP A 228 2.89 -17.94 12.96
N ALA A 229 4.01 -17.31 13.38
CA ALA A 229 5.29 -17.98 13.48
C ALA A 229 5.27 -19.17 14.45
N ARG A 230 4.54 -19.06 15.58
CA ARG A 230 4.41 -20.15 16.55
C ARG A 230 3.54 -21.31 16.05
N LYS A 231 2.49 -21.00 15.27
CA LYS A 231 1.53 -22.00 14.77
C LYS A 231 2.02 -22.71 13.52
N PHE A 232 2.61 -21.96 12.60
CA PHE A 232 2.92 -22.41 11.25
C PHE A 232 4.42 -22.27 10.89
N GLY A 233 5.26 -21.85 11.83
CA GLY A 233 6.69 -21.63 11.59
C GLY A 233 6.96 -20.53 10.55
N PRO A 234 8.00 -20.69 9.69
CA PRO A 234 8.34 -19.69 8.66
C PRO A 234 7.21 -19.37 7.69
N ILE A 235 6.34 -20.33 7.39
CA ILE A 235 5.20 -20.15 6.50
C ILE A 235 4.21 -19.14 7.10
N GLY A 236 3.99 -19.16 8.41
CA GLY A 236 3.13 -18.21 9.11
C GLY A 236 3.62 -16.75 8.96
N ILE A 237 4.93 -16.53 8.98
CA ILE A 237 5.51 -15.20 8.76
C ILE A 237 5.20 -14.71 7.34
N ILE A 238 5.30 -15.60 6.34
CA ILE A 238 4.97 -15.25 4.94
C ILE A 238 3.50 -14.88 4.81
N PHE A 239 2.58 -15.59 5.48
CA PHE A 239 1.16 -15.26 5.49
C PHE A 239 0.88 -13.91 6.16
N ALA A 240 1.54 -13.60 7.27
CA ALA A 240 1.40 -12.30 7.93
C ALA A 240 1.89 -11.16 7.02
N LEU A 241 3.04 -11.33 6.35
CA LEU A 241 3.55 -10.38 5.36
C LEU A 241 2.59 -10.22 4.17
N LEU A 242 2.06 -11.32 3.64
CA LEU A 242 1.09 -11.29 2.55
C LEU A 242 -0.17 -10.51 2.95
N SER A 243 -0.68 -10.71 4.16
CA SER A 243 -1.82 -9.96 4.70
C SER A 243 -1.55 -8.46 4.75
N TYR A 244 -0.35 -8.06 5.17
CA TYR A 244 0.09 -6.66 5.15
C TYR A 244 0.14 -6.08 3.73
N LEU A 245 0.68 -6.84 2.78
CA LEU A 245 0.78 -6.42 1.37
C LEU A 245 -0.60 -6.34 0.70
N ILE A 246 -1.53 -7.24 1.04
CA ILE A 246 -2.93 -7.16 0.59
C ILE A 246 -3.59 -5.88 1.12
N ALA A 247 -3.35 -5.54 2.39
CA ALA A 247 -3.87 -4.29 2.96
C ALA A 247 -3.35 -3.05 2.21
N ILE A 248 -2.07 -3.03 1.80
CA ILE A 248 -1.53 -1.96 0.93
C ILE A 248 -2.33 -1.90 -0.38
N GLY A 249 -2.55 -3.03 -1.04
CA GLY A 249 -3.34 -3.09 -2.28
C GLY A 249 -4.75 -2.52 -2.12
N VAL A 250 -5.43 -2.91 -1.04
CA VAL A 250 -6.76 -2.41 -0.70
C VAL A 250 -6.74 -0.89 -0.46
N VAL A 251 -5.78 -0.38 0.29
CA VAL A 251 -5.61 1.06 0.57
C VAL A 251 -5.41 1.86 -0.72
N VAL A 252 -4.60 1.37 -1.64
CA VAL A 252 -4.34 2.01 -2.94
C VAL A 252 -5.63 2.13 -3.75
N ILE A 253 -6.38 1.03 -3.85
CA ILE A 253 -7.63 0.99 -4.63
C ILE A 253 -8.69 1.88 -3.99
N LEU A 254 -8.87 1.80 -2.67
CA LEU A 254 -9.79 2.65 -1.92
C LEU A 254 -9.43 4.13 -2.06
N GLY A 255 -8.16 4.48 -1.93
CA GLY A 255 -7.68 5.85 -2.06
C GLY A 255 -7.94 6.43 -3.45
N ALA A 256 -7.69 5.64 -4.50
CA ALA A 256 -8.00 6.03 -5.88
C ALA A 256 -9.53 6.24 -6.07
N ALA A 257 -10.35 5.31 -5.58
CA ALA A 257 -11.81 5.39 -5.70
C ALA A 257 -12.41 6.58 -4.94
N VAL A 258 -11.93 6.85 -3.71
CA VAL A 258 -12.36 8.01 -2.90
C VAL A 258 -11.96 9.32 -3.57
N GLY A 259 -10.73 9.40 -4.07
CA GLY A 259 -10.24 10.59 -4.76
C GLY A 259 -11.05 10.93 -6.01
N LEU A 260 -11.43 9.93 -6.80
CA LEU A 260 -12.29 10.10 -7.96
C LEU A 260 -13.72 10.53 -7.58
N ALA A 261 -14.29 9.92 -6.54
CA ALA A 261 -15.61 10.30 -6.03
C ALA A 261 -15.64 11.78 -5.58
N TRP A 262 -14.53 12.27 -5.02
CA TRP A 262 -14.37 13.68 -4.66
C TRP A 262 -14.33 14.59 -5.90
N GLN A 263 -13.56 14.23 -6.94
CA GLN A 263 -13.46 15.02 -8.18
C GLN A 263 -14.81 15.16 -8.88
N ASP A 264 -15.57 14.08 -8.98
CA ASP A 264 -16.90 14.09 -9.61
C ASP A 264 -17.91 15.01 -8.90
N ARG A 265 -17.72 15.23 -7.60
CA ARG A 265 -18.56 16.16 -6.83
C ARG A 265 -18.16 17.60 -7.05
N ALA A 266 -16.86 17.87 -7.01
CA ALA A 266 -16.33 19.20 -7.28
C ALA A 266 -16.71 19.66 -8.71
N GLY A 267 -16.65 18.77 -9.70
CA GLY A 267 -17.08 19.05 -11.08
C GLY A 267 -18.58 19.32 -11.21
N ARG A 268 -19.43 18.59 -10.47
CA ARG A 268 -20.90 18.81 -10.49
C ARG A 268 -21.36 20.08 -9.78
N GLY A 269 -20.55 20.61 -8.87
CA GLY A 269 -20.82 21.90 -8.21
C GLY A 269 -20.67 23.09 -9.14
N VAL A 270 -19.73 23.04 -10.09
CA VAL A 270 -19.44 24.14 -11.02
C VAL A 270 -20.52 24.29 -12.10
N THR A 271 -21.16 23.20 -12.54
CA THR A 271 -22.19 23.22 -13.58
C THR A 271 -23.59 23.63 -13.07
N ARG A 272 -23.79 23.86 -11.78
CA ARG A 272 -25.07 24.31 -11.20
C ARG A 272 -25.20 25.84 -11.07
N TYR A 273 -24.15 26.59 -11.33
CA TYR A 273 -24.10 28.05 -11.21
C TYR A 273 -23.66 28.77 -12.49
N GLY A 274 -23.73 28.08 -13.65
CA GLY A 274 -23.48 28.67 -14.97
C GLY A 274 -24.78 28.81 -15.80
#